data_546da52084225def3eb29d18127a6c39
#
_entry.id   546da52084225def3eb29d18127a6c39
#
_cell.length_a   1.000
_cell.length_b   1.000
_cell.length_c   1.000
_cell.angle_alpha   90.00
_cell.angle_beta   90.00
_cell.angle_gamma   90.00
#
_symmetry.space_group_name_H-M   'P 1'
#
loop_
_entity.id
_entity.type
_entity.pdbx_description
1 polymer ?
#
loop_
_entity_poly.entity_id
_entity_poly.type
_entity_poly.pdbx_seq_one_letter_code
_entity_poly.pdbx_strand_id
1 'polypeptide(L)'
;MAADYRDEKFYCQDNNVLYFVFRKDEPWLGVTILSSKALKKREGWEHILLRKETVLRLRDYISHPPYNEIGYFECNCTSEILRVVYEDNFFYVDIFDNSALKLKSGIKTSTYFTERDAPELERILNNMLNLFE
;
A
#
# COMPACT_ATOMS: atom_id res chain seq x y z
N MET A 1 -0.61 -24.34 -10.67
CA MET A 1 -0.90 -23.31 -11.66
C MET A 1 -0.60 -21.93 -11.09
N ALA A 2 0.23 -21.22 -11.76
CA ALA A 2 0.72 -19.93 -11.30
C ALA A 2 -0.36 -18.83 -11.28
N ALA A 3 -1.53 -19.08 -11.82
CA ALA A 3 -2.55 -18.08 -12.03
C ALA A 3 -3.29 -17.61 -10.78
N ASP A 4 -3.13 -18.34 -9.65
CA ASP A 4 -3.90 -18.03 -8.44
C ASP A 4 -3.20 -17.06 -7.49
N TYR A 5 -2.00 -16.63 -7.83
CA TYR A 5 -1.19 -15.80 -6.97
C TYR A 5 -0.33 -14.87 -7.83
N ARG A 6 -0.28 -13.61 -7.42
CA ARG A 6 0.56 -12.60 -8.08
C ARG A 6 1.11 -11.63 -7.05
N ASP A 7 2.38 -11.31 -7.15
CA ASP A 7 2.98 -10.30 -6.28
C ASP A 7 3.82 -9.31 -7.07
N GLU A 8 3.96 -8.13 -6.49
CA GLU A 8 4.78 -7.05 -7.04
C GLU A 8 5.44 -6.29 -5.89
N LYS A 9 6.63 -5.79 -6.13
CA LYS A 9 7.38 -4.98 -5.19
C LYS A 9 7.62 -3.60 -5.75
N PHE A 10 7.42 -2.58 -4.93
CA PHE A 10 7.75 -1.21 -5.28
C PHE A 10 8.79 -0.71 -4.27
N TYR A 11 9.98 -0.37 -4.76
CA TYR A 11 11.10 0.03 -3.91
C TYR A 11 11.04 1.52 -3.59
N CYS A 12 11.08 1.84 -2.30
CA CYS A 12 10.97 3.19 -1.78
C CYS A 12 12.34 3.79 -1.49
N GLN A 13 12.38 5.08 -1.12
CA GLN A 13 13.64 5.81 -0.96
C GLN A 13 14.43 5.40 0.28
N ASP A 14 13.75 4.89 1.29
CA ASP A 14 14.34 4.56 2.59
C ASP A 14 14.71 3.07 2.72
N ASN A 15 14.91 2.40 1.58
CA ASN A 15 15.19 0.96 1.51
C ASN A 15 14.03 0.09 1.98
N ASN A 16 12.87 0.68 2.18
CA ASN A 16 11.65 -0.07 2.43
C ASN A 16 10.98 -0.44 1.10
N VAL A 17 10.08 -1.40 1.17
CA VAL A 17 9.39 -1.91 -0.01
C VAL A 17 7.90 -1.91 0.27
N LEU A 18 7.13 -1.35 -0.67
CA LEU A 18 5.70 -1.57 -0.71
C LEU A 18 5.48 -2.90 -1.45
N TYR A 19 4.93 -3.86 -0.74
CA TYR A 19 4.72 -5.20 -1.28
C TYR A 19 3.25 -5.45 -1.48
N PHE A 20 2.89 -5.87 -2.69
CA PHE A 20 1.51 -6.10 -3.11
C PHE A 20 1.32 -7.57 -3.44
N VAL A 21 0.27 -8.16 -2.89
CA VAL A 21 -0.06 -9.56 -3.12
C VAL A 21 -1.53 -9.67 -3.51
N PHE A 22 -1.81 -10.33 -4.62
CA PHE A 22 -3.16 -10.62 -5.05
C PHE A 22 -3.37 -12.12 -5.14
N ARG A 23 -4.46 -12.60 -4.56
CA ARG A 23 -4.88 -13.99 -4.68
C ARG A 23 -6.24 -14.02 -5.35
N LYS A 24 -6.37 -14.90 -6.34
CA LYS A 24 -7.59 -14.99 -7.13
C LYS A 24 -8.79 -15.51 -6.33
N ASP A 25 -8.53 -16.42 -5.40
CA ASP A 25 -9.56 -16.99 -4.53
C ASP A 25 -10.06 -16.03 -3.46
N GLU A 26 -9.27 -15.03 -3.15
CA GLU A 26 -9.62 -13.95 -2.23
C GLU A 26 -9.43 -12.64 -2.98
N PRO A 27 -10.49 -12.06 -3.60
CA PRO A 27 -10.31 -10.95 -4.52
C PRO A 27 -10.01 -9.63 -3.81
N TRP A 28 -8.97 -9.61 -3.04
CA TRP A 28 -8.47 -8.45 -2.32
C TRP A 28 -7.00 -8.29 -2.59
N LEU A 29 -6.54 -7.04 -2.61
CA LEU A 29 -5.13 -6.74 -2.75
C LEU A 29 -4.51 -6.58 -1.37
N GLY A 30 -3.57 -7.44 -1.03
CA GLY A 30 -2.77 -7.29 0.18
C GLY A 30 -1.66 -6.27 -0.04
N VAL A 31 -1.52 -5.33 0.89
CA VAL A 31 -0.48 -4.31 0.85
C VAL A 31 0.25 -4.31 2.18
N THR A 32 1.57 -4.32 2.13
CA THR A 32 2.37 -4.16 3.34
C THR A 32 3.64 -3.35 3.05
N ILE A 33 4.21 -2.79 4.09
CA ILE A 33 5.48 -2.08 4.02
C ILE A 33 6.52 -2.95 4.70
N LEU A 34 7.56 -3.35 3.96
CA LEU A 34 8.61 -4.22 4.46
C LEU A 34 9.95 -3.51 4.42
N SER A 35 10.72 -3.64 5.50
CA SER A 35 12.12 -3.28 5.47
C SER A 35 12.88 -4.31 4.65
N SER A 36 14.06 -3.96 4.17
CA SER A 36 14.91 -4.92 3.45
C SER A 36 15.22 -6.15 4.31
N LYS A 37 15.35 -5.95 5.62
CA LYS A 37 15.60 -7.04 6.57
C LYS A 37 14.39 -7.97 6.68
N ALA A 38 13.19 -7.41 6.83
CA ALA A 38 11.95 -8.19 6.90
C ALA A 38 11.71 -8.95 5.61
N LEU A 39 12.04 -8.36 4.47
CA LEU A 39 11.89 -8.99 3.17
C LEU A 39 12.75 -10.26 3.06
N LYS A 40 13.97 -10.21 3.58
CA LYS A 40 14.87 -11.36 3.58
C LYS A 40 14.39 -12.48 4.49
N LYS A 41 13.89 -12.13 5.66
CA LYS A 41 13.45 -13.12 6.66
C LYS A 41 12.11 -13.76 6.34
N ARG A 42 11.27 -13.08 5.57
CA ARG A 42 9.91 -13.52 5.27
C ARG A 42 9.06 -13.77 6.52
N GLU A 43 9.35 -13.03 7.58
CA GLU A 43 8.65 -13.12 8.85
C GLU A 43 7.93 -11.82 9.18
N GLY A 44 6.84 -11.92 9.92
CA GLY A 44 6.14 -10.74 10.42
C GLY A 44 5.46 -9.90 9.35
N TRP A 45 5.12 -10.51 8.23
CA TRP A 45 4.44 -9.81 7.15
C TRP A 45 2.96 -9.71 7.46
N GLU A 46 2.51 -8.52 7.77
CA GLU A 46 1.09 -8.23 7.94
C GLU A 46 0.61 -7.43 6.75
N HIS A 47 -0.48 -7.86 6.14
CA HIS A 47 -1.06 -7.20 4.98
C HIS A 47 -2.32 -6.46 5.36
N ILE A 48 -2.48 -5.26 4.81
CA ILE A 48 -3.78 -4.62 4.73
C ILE A 48 -4.46 -5.18 3.49
N LEU A 49 -5.73 -5.58 3.61
CA LEU A 49 -6.49 -6.12 2.50
C LEU A 49 -7.41 -5.04 1.94
N LEU A 50 -7.18 -4.67 0.68
CA LEU A 50 -7.93 -3.61 0.01
C LEU A 50 -8.88 -4.20 -1.02
N ARG A 51 -10.12 -3.71 -1.01
CA ARG A 51 -11.10 -4.02 -2.04
C ARG A 51 -10.74 -3.31 -3.35
N LYS A 52 -11.32 -3.79 -4.45
CA LYS A 52 -11.10 -3.18 -5.76
C LYS A 52 -11.37 -1.67 -5.74
N GLU A 53 -12.50 -1.24 -5.15
CA GLU A 53 -12.88 0.16 -5.08
C GLU A 53 -11.83 0.99 -4.34
N THR A 54 -11.27 0.44 -3.28
CA THR A 54 -10.24 1.12 -2.49
C THR A 54 -8.95 1.20 -3.28
N VAL A 55 -8.59 0.15 -4.02
CA VAL A 55 -7.41 0.17 -4.90
C VAL A 55 -7.57 1.21 -5.99
N LEU A 56 -8.78 1.35 -6.57
CA LEU A 56 -9.06 2.38 -7.57
C LEU A 56 -8.81 3.78 -7.00
N ARG A 57 -9.30 4.03 -5.77
CA ARG A 57 -9.08 5.32 -5.11
C ARG A 57 -7.59 5.58 -4.85
N LEU A 58 -6.86 4.55 -4.44
CA LEU A 58 -5.43 4.66 -4.21
C LEU A 58 -4.70 5.00 -5.51
N ARG A 59 -5.02 4.30 -6.60
CA ARG A 59 -4.42 4.59 -7.90
C ARG A 59 -4.70 6.03 -8.32
N ASP A 60 -5.93 6.48 -8.16
CA ASP A 60 -6.30 7.85 -8.55
C ASP A 60 -5.56 8.88 -7.71
N TYR A 61 -5.38 8.61 -6.41
CA TYR A 61 -4.60 9.50 -5.55
C TYR A 61 -3.16 9.61 -6.03
N ILE A 62 -2.54 8.48 -6.39
CA ILE A 62 -1.15 8.46 -6.85
C ILE A 62 -1.02 9.15 -8.21
N SER A 63 -1.99 8.95 -9.10
CA SER A 63 -1.97 9.54 -10.45
C SER A 63 -2.22 11.04 -10.45
N HIS A 64 -3.11 11.50 -9.57
CA HIS A 64 -3.53 12.90 -9.48
C HIS A 64 -3.61 13.30 -8.02
N PRO A 65 -2.46 13.45 -7.33
CA PRO A 65 -2.49 13.70 -5.90
C PRO A 65 -3.19 15.02 -5.57
N PRO A 66 -4.20 14.97 -4.71
CA PRO A 66 -4.90 16.18 -4.31
C PRO A 66 -4.03 17.04 -3.43
N TYR A 67 -4.06 18.33 -3.67
CA TYR A 67 -3.27 19.28 -2.91
C TYR A 67 -3.83 19.43 -1.49
N ASN A 68 -2.97 19.22 -0.50
CA ASN A 68 -3.31 19.35 0.94
C ASN A 68 -4.38 18.38 1.44
N GLU A 69 -4.58 17.25 0.77
CA GLU A 69 -5.50 16.23 1.25
C GLU A 69 -4.75 14.96 1.64
N ILE A 70 -5.21 14.33 2.72
CA ILE A 70 -4.67 13.04 3.15
C ILE A 70 -5.58 11.94 2.60
N GLY A 71 -4.97 10.94 1.97
CA GLY A 71 -5.71 9.77 1.51
C GLY A 71 -5.74 8.70 2.58
N TYR A 72 -6.94 8.19 2.87
CA TYR A 72 -7.15 7.10 3.82
C TYR A 72 -7.75 5.91 3.06
N PHE A 73 -7.11 4.76 3.19
CA PHE A 73 -7.49 3.55 2.46
C PHE A 73 -7.66 2.42 3.47
N GLU A 74 -8.93 2.09 3.77
CA GLU A 74 -9.28 1.20 4.86
C GLU A 74 -9.04 -0.27 4.52
N CYS A 75 -8.56 -1.04 5.48
CA CYS A 75 -8.50 -2.49 5.38
C CYS A 75 -9.91 -3.06 5.43
N ASN A 76 -10.17 -4.06 4.60
CA ASN A 76 -11.49 -4.67 4.53
C ASN A 76 -11.84 -5.52 5.76
N CYS A 77 -10.82 -6.02 6.47
CA CYS A 77 -11.02 -7.01 7.54
C CYS A 77 -10.67 -6.50 8.93
N THR A 78 -9.87 -5.46 9.03
CA THR A 78 -9.35 -4.97 10.31
C THR A 78 -9.54 -3.47 10.43
N SER A 79 -9.16 -2.91 11.57
CA SER A 79 -9.17 -1.47 11.80
C SER A 79 -7.94 -0.76 11.24
N GLU A 80 -7.09 -1.46 10.51
CA GLU A 80 -5.89 -0.86 9.95
C GLU A 80 -6.20 0.01 8.74
N ILE A 81 -5.41 1.06 8.57
CA ILE A 81 -5.58 2.03 7.49
C ILE A 81 -4.23 2.28 6.84
N LEU A 82 -4.23 2.33 5.51
CA LEU A 82 -3.11 2.83 4.74
C LEU A 82 -3.35 4.33 4.52
N ARG A 83 -2.45 5.15 5.01
CA ARG A 83 -2.55 6.60 4.87
C ARG A 83 -1.48 7.08 3.91
N VAL A 84 -1.88 7.92 2.96
CA VAL A 84 -0.97 8.51 1.97
C VAL A 84 -1.07 10.03 2.04
N VAL A 85 0.07 10.69 2.12
CA VAL A 85 0.16 12.16 2.11
C VAL A 85 1.13 12.57 1.01
N TYR A 86 0.69 13.46 0.14
CA TYR A 86 1.55 14.04 -0.89
C TYR A 86 1.95 15.45 -0.45
N GLU A 87 3.25 15.68 -0.28
CA GLU A 87 3.77 16.97 0.17
C GLU A 87 5.18 17.18 -0.38
N ASP A 88 5.44 18.36 -0.93
CA ASP A 88 6.77 18.76 -1.42
C ASP A 88 7.41 17.74 -2.39
N ASN A 89 6.60 17.21 -3.31
CA ASN A 89 7.03 16.24 -4.32
C ASN A 89 7.39 14.86 -3.75
N PHE A 90 6.95 14.57 -2.54
CA PHE A 90 7.09 13.26 -1.92
C PHE A 90 5.73 12.69 -1.54
N PHE A 91 5.65 11.37 -1.64
CA PHE A 91 4.52 10.62 -1.09
C PHE A 91 4.97 9.93 0.19
N TYR A 92 4.28 10.20 1.28
CA TYR A 92 4.51 9.54 2.57
C TYR A 92 3.42 8.53 2.79
N VAL A 93 3.79 7.30 3.11
CA VAL A 93 2.86 6.18 3.24
C VAL A 93 3.03 5.56 4.62
N ASP A 94 1.94 5.49 5.36
CA ASP A 94 1.92 4.89 6.71
C ASP A 94 0.85 3.82 6.79
N ILE A 95 1.12 2.79 7.58
CA ILE A 95 0.11 1.83 8.01
C ILE A 95 -0.07 2.01 9.50
N PHE A 96 -1.30 2.22 9.95
CA PHE A 96 -1.57 2.38 11.37
C PHE A 96 -2.90 1.73 11.73
N ASP A 97 -3.05 1.42 13.01
CA ASP A 97 -4.27 0.84 13.53
C ASP A 97 -5.22 1.95 13.98
N ASN A 98 -6.35 2.07 13.31
CA ASN A 98 -7.33 3.11 13.57
C ASN A 98 -7.94 3.00 14.96
N SER A 99 -8.03 1.79 15.52
CA SER A 99 -8.54 1.58 16.87
C SER A 99 -7.62 2.19 17.93
N ALA A 100 -6.35 2.41 17.58
CA ALA A 100 -5.34 2.98 18.46
C ALA A 100 -5.17 4.49 18.28
N LEU A 101 -6.05 5.16 17.55
CA LEU A 101 -5.96 6.61 17.34
C LEU A 101 -6.00 7.41 18.64
N LYS A 102 -6.58 6.85 19.67
CA LYS A 102 -6.58 7.45 21.01
C LYS A 102 -5.23 7.35 21.70
N LEU A 103 -4.35 6.50 21.18
CA LEU A 103 -3.00 6.31 21.67
C LEU A 103 -2.06 6.86 20.60
N LYS A 104 -1.15 7.72 20.98
CA LYS A 104 -0.25 8.41 20.05
C LYS A 104 0.73 7.51 19.29
N SER A 105 0.63 6.20 19.41
CA SER A 105 1.59 5.24 18.88
C SER A 105 0.95 4.22 17.93
N GLY A 106 0.00 4.68 17.09
CA GLY A 106 -0.71 3.78 16.20
C GLY A 106 0.01 3.40 14.91
N ILE A 107 1.11 4.10 14.56
CA ILE A 107 1.82 3.85 13.32
C ILE A 107 2.65 2.58 13.45
N LYS A 108 2.32 1.57 12.63
CA LYS A 108 3.04 0.29 12.61
C LYS A 108 4.26 0.35 11.70
N THR A 109 4.09 0.88 10.51
CA THR A 109 5.17 1.00 9.52
C THR A 109 4.96 2.26 8.70
N SER A 110 6.06 2.80 8.16
CA SER A 110 5.99 3.96 7.28
C SER A 110 7.11 3.90 6.26
N THR A 111 6.88 4.56 5.12
CA THR A 111 7.87 4.71 4.07
C THR A 111 7.57 5.95 3.25
N TYR A 112 8.43 6.27 2.29
CA TYR A 112 8.18 7.38 1.39
C TYR A 112 8.85 7.15 0.04
N PHE A 113 8.32 7.81 -0.98
CA PHE A 113 8.91 7.77 -2.33
C PHE A 113 8.69 9.12 -3.01
N THR A 114 9.42 9.35 -4.09
CA THR A 114 9.35 10.63 -4.79
C THR A 114 8.24 10.60 -5.84
N GLU A 115 7.75 11.80 -6.18
CA GLU A 115 6.81 11.97 -7.29
C GLU A 115 7.35 11.38 -8.58
N ARG A 116 8.66 11.40 -8.76
CA ARG A 116 9.33 10.84 -9.93
C ARG A 116 9.07 9.35 -10.09
N ASP A 117 8.95 8.62 -8.98
CA ASP A 117 8.74 7.18 -8.98
C ASP A 117 7.26 6.79 -9.02
N ALA A 118 6.36 7.76 -8.87
CA ALA A 118 4.93 7.50 -8.83
C ALA A 118 4.39 6.78 -10.08
N PRO A 119 4.85 7.07 -11.31
CA PRO A 119 4.38 6.33 -12.49
C PRO A 119 4.60 4.82 -12.41
N GLU A 120 5.69 4.38 -11.81
CA GLU A 120 5.95 2.95 -11.62
C GLU A 120 4.95 2.32 -10.66
N LEU A 121 4.62 3.01 -9.56
CA LEU A 121 3.60 2.54 -8.64
C LEU A 121 2.23 2.49 -9.30
N GLU A 122 1.91 3.52 -10.10
CA GLU A 122 0.66 3.54 -10.86
C GLU A 122 0.57 2.34 -11.80
N ARG A 123 1.66 2.00 -12.48
CA ARG A 123 1.73 0.83 -13.37
C ARG A 123 1.43 -0.45 -12.59
N ILE A 124 2.04 -0.60 -11.42
CA ILE A 124 1.82 -1.77 -10.56
C ILE A 124 0.34 -1.86 -10.14
N LEU A 125 -0.23 -0.73 -9.71
CA LEU A 125 -1.63 -0.71 -9.28
C LEU A 125 -2.59 -1.04 -10.44
N ASN A 126 -2.30 -0.54 -11.64
CA ASN A 126 -3.10 -0.88 -12.81
C ASN A 126 -3.03 -2.37 -13.13
N ASN A 127 -1.85 -2.97 -13.04
CA ASN A 127 -1.69 -4.41 -13.25
C ASN A 127 -2.49 -5.21 -12.22
N MET A 128 -2.46 -4.79 -10.96
CA MET A 128 -3.21 -5.45 -9.90
C MET A 128 -4.72 -5.30 -10.09
N LEU A 129 -5.17 -4.13 -10.54
CA LEU A 129 -6.59 -3.90 -10.82
C LEU A 129 -7.14 -4.85 -11.90
N ASN A 130 -6.32 -5.17 -12.89
CA ASN A 130 -6.72 -6.10 -13.95
C ASN A 130 -6.96 -7.51 -13.41
N LEU A 131 -6.35 -7.86 -12.30
CA LEU A 131 -6.50 -9.19 -11.70
C LEU A 131 -7.84 -9.38 -10.98
N PHE A 132 -8.51 -8.28 -10.64
CA PHE A 132 -9.82 -8.35 -9.97
C PHE A 132 -10.96 -8.81 -10.88
N GLU A 133 -10.71 -8.94 -12.14
CA GLU A 133 -11.73 -9.32 -13.12
C GLU A 133 -11.94 -10.81 -13.28
#